data_773577a9741a3b666f3e3361e4391c1a
#
_entry.id   773577a9741a3b666f3e3361e4391c1a
#
_cell.length_a   1.000
_cell.length_b   1.000
_cell.length_c   1.000
_cell.angle_alpha   90.00
_cell.angle_beta   90.00
_cell.angle_gamma   90.00
#
_symmetry.space_group_name_H-M   'P 1'
#
loop_
_entity.id
_entity.type
_entity.pdbx_description
1 polymer ?
#
loop_
_entity_poly.entity_id
_entity_poly.type
_entity_poly.pdbx_seq_one_letter_code
_entity_poly.pdbx_strand_id
1 'polypeptide(L)' 'MTKTEPVNEVRYLMAHSFLADLLEQGKISLKEFQIADEFVVEKYKPRLRII' A
#
# COMPACT_ATOMS: atom_id res chain seq x y z
N MET A 1 20.41 3.92 -6.49
CA MET A 1 19.88 3.69 -6.20
C MET A 1 19.28 3.72 -6.62
N THR A 2 19.23 3.53 -6.60
CA THR A 2 18.73 3.54 -6.75
C THR A 2 18.05 3.76 -6.60
N LYS A 3 17.72 3.78 -6.96
CA LYS A 3 17.11 4.02 -6.86
C LYS A 3 16.00 3.69 -6.55
N THR A 4 15.89 2.56 -6.61
CA THR A 4 14.77 2.34 -5.85
C THR A 4 14.81 3.16 -4.76
N GLU A 5 13.83 3.82 -4.58
CA GLU A 5 13.88 4.66 -3.53
C GLU A 5 13.38 3.96 -2.38
N PRO A 6 14.16 3.78 -1.35
CA PRO A 6 13.65 3.28 -0.09
C PRO A 6 12.48 4.14 0.40
N VAL A 7 12.50 5.40 0.03
CA VAL A 7 11.42 6.29 0.40
C VAL A 7 10.09 5.82 -0.17
N ASN A 8 10.10 5.42 -1.44
CA ASN A 8 8.86 4.95 -2.05
C ASN A 8 8.36 3.68 -1.40
N GLU A 9 9.28 2.80 -1.03
CA GLU A 9 8.88 1.58 -0.37
C GLU A 9 8.32 1.85 1.01
N VAL A 10 8.93 2.77 1.74
CA VAL A 10 8.41 3.12 3.05
C VAL A 10 7.03 3.74 2.94
N ARG A 11 6.85 4.62 1.96
CA ARG A 11 5.55 5.24 1.76
C ARG A 11 4.50 4.21 1.39
N TYR A 12 4.87 3.24 0.57
CA TYR A 12 3.95 2.18 0.21
C TYR A 12 3.57 1.37 1.46
N LEU A 13 4.56 1.03 2.28
CA LEU A 13 4.28 0.26 3.48
C LEU A 13 3.37 1.02 4.43
N MET A 14 3.59 2.31 4.57
CA MET A 14 2.73 3.11 5.45
C MET A 14 1.31 3.16 4.92
N ALA A 15 1.14 3.37 3.63
CA ALA A 15 -0.18 3.43 3.05
C ALA A 15 -0.87 2.07 3.16
N HIS A 16 -0.13 1.00 2.89
CA HIS A 16 -0.67 -0.34 2.99
C HIS A 16 -1.10 -0.64 4.42
N SER A 17 -0.29 -0.26 5.38
CA SER A 17 -0.60 -0.49 6.78
C SER A 17 -1.85 0.27 7.19
N PHE A 18 -1.97 1.51 6.73
CA PHE A 18 -3.15 2.31 7.02
C PHE A 18 -4.40 1.65 6.46
N LEU A 19 -4.32 1.17 5.22
CA LEU A 19 -5.46 0.51 4.60
C LEU A 19 -5.81 -0.77 5.35
N ALA A 20 -4.80 -1.52 5.78
CA ALA A 20 -5.04 -2.74 6.51
C ALA A 20 -5.74 -2.45 7.84
N ASP A 21 -5.38 -1.35 8.48
CA ASP A 21 -6.05 -0.96 9.71
C ASP A 21 -7.51 -0.66 9.45
N LEU A 22 -7.82 0.04 8.37
CA LEU A 22 -9.20 0.35 8.04
C LEU A 22 -9.99 -0.92 7.78
N LEU A 23 -9.38 -1.86 7.10
CA LEU A 23 -10.03 -3.14 6.82
C LEU A 23 -10.32 -3.87 8.13
N GLU A 24 -9.35 -3.91 9.01
CA GLU A 24 -9.51 -4.60 10.28
C GLU A 24 -10.59 -3.97 11.13
N GLN A 25 -10.71 -2.66 11.06
CA GLN A 25 -11.72 -1.95 11.82
C GLN A 25 -13.09 -2.02 11.17
N GLY A 26 -13.18 -2.62 10.00
CA GLY A 26 -14.44 -2.73 9.32
C GLY A 26 -14.90 -1.47 8.63
N LYS A 27 -13.99 -0.52 8.44
CA LYS A 27 -14.35 0.72 7.79
C LYS A 27 -14.34 0.62 6.28
N ILE A 28 -13.64 -0.36 5.74
CA ILE A 28 -13.67 -0.64 4.32
C ILE A 28 -13.78 -2.15 4.16
N SER A 29 -14.29 -2.56 2.99
CA SER A 29 -14.43 -3.97 2.70
C SER A 29 -13.12 -4.49 2.11
N LEU A 30 -13.01 -5.82 2.03
CA LEU A 30 -11.84 -6.43 1.41
C LEU A 30 -11.69 -5.97 -0.03
N LYS A 31 -12.80 -5.86 -0.75
CA LYS A 31 -12.74 -5.42 -2.12
C LYS A 31 -12.24 -3.98 -2.21
N GLU A 32 -12.72 -3.13 -1.33
CA GLU A 32 -12.25 -1.75 -1.30
C GLU A 32 -10.77 -1.69 -0.95
N PHE A 33 -10.35 -2.55 -0.03
CA PHE A 33 -8.95 -2.61 0.34
C PHE A 33 -8.10 -2.97 -0.87
N GLN A 34 -8.53 -3.96 -1.63
CA GLN A 34 -7.76 -4.41 -2.78
C GLN A 34 -7.66 -3.32 -3.83
N ILE A 35 -8.75 -2.62 -4.08
CA ILE A 35 -8.75 -1.55 -5.07
C ILE A 35 -7.82 -0.42 -4.61
N ALA A 36 -7.90 -0.06 -3.35
CA ALA A 36 -7.08 1.02 -2.84
C ALA A 36 -5.60 0.62 -2.85
N ASP A 37 -5.32 -0.64 -2.55
CA ASP A 37 -3.94 -1.10 -2.55
C ASP A 37 -3.35 -1.06 -3.95
N GLU A 38 -4.14 -1.41 -4.94
CA GLU A 38 -3.68 -1.33 -6.32
C GLU A 38 -3.36 0.12 -6.69
N PHE A 39 -4.16 1.04 -6.22
CA PHE A 39 -3.91 2.45 -6.43
C PHE A 39 -2.57 2.85 -5.84
N VAL A 40 -2.30 2.40 -4.63
CA VAL A 40 -1.06 2.75 -3.95
C VAL A 40 0.13 2.15 -4.69
N VAL A 41 0.00 0.90 -5.13
CA VAL A 41 1.08 0.26 -5.88
C VAL A 41 1.35 1.03 -7.15
N GLU A 42 0.30 1.44 -7.84
CA GLU A 42 0.46 2.18 -9.07
C GLU A 42 1.14 3.50 -8.82
N LYS A 43 0.81 4.15 -7.73
CA LYS A 43 1.33 5.47 -7.44
C LYS A 43 2.79 5.44 -7.03
N TYR A 44 3.15 4.51 -6.15
CA TYR A 44 4.51 4.50 -5.60
C TYR A 44 5.42 3.53 -6.31
N LYS A 45 4.84 2.54 -7.00
CA LYS A 45 5.61 1.54 -7.75
C LYS A 45 6.74 0.97 -6.92
N PRO A 46 6.43 0.43 -5.73
CA PRO A 46 7.47 -0.09 -4.88
C PRO A 46 8.09 -1.31 -5.49
N ARG A 47 9.37 -1.51 -5.21
CA ARG A 47 10.02 -2.72 -5.64
C ARG A 47 9.50 -3.91 -4.90
N LEU A 48 9.29 -3.75 -3.60
CA LEU A 48 8.83 -4.83 -2.76
C LEU A 48 7.35 -4.64 -2.54
N ARG A 49 6.57 -5.60 -2.98
CA ARG A 49 5.14 -5.57 -2.77
C ARG A 49 4.77 -6.57 -1.71
N ILE A 50 3.87 -6.15 -0.83
CA ILE A 50 3.30 -7.05 0.15
C ILE A 50 1.97 -7.51 -0.39
N ILE A 51 1.83 -8.78 -0.58
CA ILE A 51 0.61 -9.33 -1.16
C ILE A 51 -0.07 -10.23 -0.19
#